data_b8b337ef2fd7ab183909bf68340bffca
#
_entry.id   b8b337ef2fd7ab183909bf68340bffca
#
_cell.length_a   1.000
_cell.length_b   1.000
_cell.length_c   1.000
_cell.angle_alpha   90.00
_cell.angle_beta   90.00
_cell.angle_gamma   90.00
#
_symmetry.space_group_name_H-M   'P 1'
#
loop_
_entity.id
_entity.type
_entity.pdbx_description
1 polymer ?
#
loop_
_entity_poly.entity_id
_entity_poly.type
_entity_poly.pdbx_seq_one_letter_code
_entity_poly.pdbx_strand_id
1 'polypeptide(L)'
;MANKKISYTTRDFQGIRTELINFTRTYYPDLVQNFNDAGIFSVMLDLNAAVTDNLHFNIDRSIQETVLQYAQQKSSIYNIARTYGLKIPGLRPSVALVDLSITVPAFGDREDLRYCGILRRGSQVNGAGQPFETVYDIDFSSPINSEGSPNRLKIPNFDGSGKLLNYTIVKREVVVNGLTKVFRIVVTPNDVKPFFELFLPEKNVLGVTSVILKDGTQYSTVPSPQEFLGLDNRWYEVPALVEDRVFIEDPTKVSDQPGIKVGKYINTNTKFITEYTPEGFMKLTFGGGNVSADEQLKDFARNGFQLDLSKYINNLALGSALKSNSTLFVQYRVGGGQGTNLGVNVINQIGTVSFYVNGPSQSVNTTV
;
A
#
# COMPACT_ATOMS: atom_id res chain seq x y z
N MET A 1 19.83 25.38 24.67
CA MET A 1 21.15 24.74 24.89
C MET A 1 21.93 24.86 23.60
N ALA A 2 23.08 25.52 23.61
CA ALA A 2 23.90 25.70 22.40
C ALA A 2 24.42 24.34 21.92
N ASN A 3 24.12 23.99 20.67
CA ASN A 3 24.67 22.81 20.01
C ASN A 3 26.19 22.92 19.98
N LYS A 4 26.85 22.23 20.89
CA LYS A 4 28.32 22.13 20.91
C LYS A 4 28.73 21.29 19.74
N LYS A 5 29.12 21.94 18.65
CA LYS A 5 29.70 21.30 17.47
C LYS A 5 30.97 20.62 17.90
N ILE A 6 30.99 19.29 17.96
CA ILE A 6 32.22 18.54 18.31
C ILE A 6 33.10 18.58 17.09
N SER A 7 34.15 19.40 17.16
CA SER A 7 35.25 19.39 16.17
C SER A 7 36.37 18.59 16.76
N TYR A 8 36.65 17.41 16.24
CA TYR A 8 37.72 16.54 16.75
C TYR A 8 39.08 16.83 16.14
N THR A 9 39.11 17.44 14.95
CA THR A 9 40.36 17.82 14.24
C THR A 9 40.02 18.89 13.22
N THR A 10 41.02 19.65 12.80
CA THR A 10 40.90 20.52 11.62
C THR A 10 40.69 19.65 10.39
N ARG A 11 39.45 19.65 9.90
CA ARG A 11 39.01 18.78 8.79
C ARG A 11 38.69 19.53 7.51
N ASP A 12 38.98 20.83 7.52
CA ASP A 12 38.78 21.68 6.36
C ASP A 12 40.03 21.65 5.45
N PHE A 13 39.84 21.98 4.20
CA PHE A 13 40.87 21.96 3.15
C PHE A 13 42.14 22.70 3.61
N GLN A 14 42.01 23.89 4.21
CA GLN A 14 43.16 24.71 4.66
C GLN A 14 43.92 24.05 5.80
N GLY A 15 43.24 23.46 6.75
CA GLY A 15 43.87 22.74 7.85
C GLY A 15 44.65 21.50 7.35
N ILE A 16 44.01 20.70 6.50
CA ILE A 16 44.66 19.51 5.90
C ILE A 16 45.86 19.92 5.08
N ARG A 17 45.76 20.95 4.25
CA ARG A 17 46.88 21.50 3.48
C ARG A 17 48.05 21.89 4.37
N THR A 18 47.74 22.61 5.46
CA THR A 18 48.79 23.06 6.42
C THR A 18 49.46 21.85 7.11
N GLU A 19 48.70 20.85 7.50
CA GLU A 19 49.25 19.62 8.09
C GLU A 19 50.12 18.84 7.11
N LEU A 20 49.73 18.72 5.84
CA LEU A 20 50.52 18.09 4.79
C LEU A 20 51.87 18.85 4.54
N ILE A 21 51.81 20.18 4.54
CA ILE A 21 53.02 21.01 4.41
C ILE A 21 53.93 20.81 5.62
N ASN A 22 53.38 20.81 6.83
CA ASN A 22 54.18 20.60 8.04
C ASN A 22 54.76 19.18 8.12
N PHE A 23 53.99 18.18 7.71
CA PHE A 23 54.49 16.81 7.59
C PHE A 23 55.65 16.71 6.61
N THR A 24 55.53 17.29 5.43
CA THR A 24 56.57 17.28 4.40
C THR A 24 57.82 17.98 4.88
N ARG A 25 57.73 19.13 5.55
CA ARG A 25 58.86 19.86 6.13
C ARG A 25 59.56 19.06 7.22
N THR A 26 58.80 18.28 8.00
CA THR A 26 59.37 17.54 9.13
C THR A 26 60.09 16.28 8.67
N TYR A 27 59.54 15.53 7.74
CA TYR A 27 60.05 14.22 7.34
C TYR A 27 60.87 14.22 6.05
N TYR A 28 60.68 15.24 5.19
CA TYR A 28 61.38 15.34 3.88
C TYR A 28 61.98 16.72 3.63
N PRO A 29 62.77 17.28 4.58
CA PRO A 29 63.28 18.66 4.48
C PRO A 29 64.22 18.89 3.28
N ASP A 30 64.92 17.84 2.84
CA ASP A 30 65.89 17.95 1.76
C ASP A 30 65.25 17.78 0.35
N LEU A 31 64.04 17.19 0.29
CA LEU A 31 63.35 16.91 -0.98
C LEU A 31 62.54 18.10 -1.48
N VAL A 32 61.93 18.87 -0.58
CA VAL A 32 61.03 19.96 -0.92
C VAL A 32 61.37 21.21 -0.11
N GLN A 33 62.07 22.11 -0.72
CA GLN A 33 62.48 23.39 -0.10
C GLN A 33 61.54 24.55 -0.46
N ASN A 34 60.78 24.44 -1.54
CA ASN A 34 59.87 25.50 -2.05
C ASN A 34 58.43 25.03 -2.12
N PHE A 35 57.56 25.63 -1.29
CA PHE A 35 56.09 25.45 -1.31
C PHE A 35 55.45 26.64 -2.05
N ASN A 36 55.95 26.94 -3.25
CA ASN A 36 55.38 27.98 -4.08
C ASN A 36 54.04 27.50 -4.68
N ASP A 37 52.99 28.26 -4.59
CA ASP A 37 51.63 27.87 -5.03
C ASP A 37 51.54 27.50 -6.54
N ALA A 38 52.51 27.92 -7.34
CA ALA A 38 52.61 27.57 -8.75
C ALA A 38 53.42 26.27 -9.04
N GLY A 39 53.93 25.60 -8.01
CA GLY A 39 54.73 24.39 -8.16
C GLY A 39 53.90 23.13 -8.31
N ILE A 40 54.33 22.17 -9.15
CA ILE A 40 53.63 20.87 -9.33
C ILE A 40 53.41 20.16 -8.00
N PHE A 41 54.38 20.28 -7.06
CA PHE A 41 54.25 19.66 -5.74
C PHE A 41 53.15 20.32 -4.89
N SER A 42 53.01 21.64 -4.94
CA SER A 42 51.91 22.35 -4.27
C SER A 42 50.54 21.94 -4.81
N VAL A 43 50.40 21.81 -6.13
CA VAL A 43 49.20 21.32 -6.76
C VAL A 43 48.83 19.88 -6.32
N MET A 44 49.86 19.00 -6.15
CA MET A 44 49.64 17.64 -5.65
C MET A 44 49.19 17.63 -4.17
N LEU A 45 49.73 18.52 -3.34
CA LEU A 45 49.26 18.68 -1.96
C LEU A 45 47.86 19.22 -1.89
N ASP A 46 47.54 20.20 -2.73
CA ASP A 46 46.19 20.77 -2.81
C ASP A 46 45.17 19.73 -3.30
N LEU A 47 45.51 18.90 -4.28
CA LEU A 47 44.69 17.80 -4.73
C LEU A 47 44.45 16.78 -3.61
N ASN A 48 45.50 16.37 -2.89
CA ASN A 48 45.36 15.45 -1.76
C ASN A 48 44.53 16.05 -0.62
N ALA A 49 44.69 17.33 -0.32
CA ALA A 49 43.89 18.03 0.68
C ALA A 49 42.43 18.09 0.27
N ALA A 50 42.14 18.38 -1.01
CA ALA A 50 40.78 18.39 -1.54
C ALA A 50 40.08 17.01 -1.51
N VAL A 51 40.82 15.95 -1.88
CA VAL A 51 40.34 14.58 -1.79
C VAL A 51 40.04 14.18 -0.33
N THR A 52 40.92 14.54 0.59
CA THR A 52 40.77 14.22 2.01
C THR A 52 39.61 14.99 2.63
N ASP A 53 39.41 16.25 2.29
CA ASP A 53 38.25 17.06 2.71
C ASP A 53 36.92 16.45 2.24
N ASN A 54 36.90 16.04 0.96
CA ASN A 54 35.74 15.33 0.40
C ASN A 54 35.45 13.99 1.12
N LEU A 55 36.49 13.24 1.47
CA LEU A 55 36.36 12.00 2.24
C LEU A 55 35.79 12.27 3.64
N HIS A 56 36.30 13.27 4.34
CA HIS A 56 35.76 13.67 5.64
C HIS A 56 34.29 14.10 5.56
N PHE A 57 33.93 14.90 4.56
CA PHE A 57 32.58 15.29 4.32
C PHE A 57 31.63 14.08 4.11
N ASN A 58 32.05 13.10 3.30
CA ASN A 58 31.29 11.89 3.06
C ASN A 58 31.17 11.00 4.31
N ILE A 59 32.22 10.91 5.12
CA ILE A 59 32.19 10.18 6.39
C ILE A 59 31.22 10.85 7.36
N ASP A 60 31.33 12.17 7.56
CA ASP A 60 30.45 12.90 8.47
C ASP A 60 29.00 12.83 8.02
N ARG A 61 28.72 12.93 6.72
CA ARG A 61 27.39 12.75 6.16
C ARG A 61 26.88 11.32 6.38
N SER A 62 27.71 10.32 6.17
CA SER A 62 27.35 8.92 6.42
C SER A 62 26.97 8.68 7.88
N ILE A 63 27.74 9.25 8.82
CA ILE A 63 27.42 9.18 10.25
C ILE A 63 26.12 9.92 10.57
N GLN A 64 25.91 11.11 10.01
CA GLN A 64 24.68 11.88 10.19
C GLN A 64 23.44 11.09 9.71
N GLU A 65 23.54 10.39 8.60
CA GLU A 65 22.45 9.57 8.05
C GLU A 65 22.10 8.35 8.93
N THR A 66 22.94 7.96 9.89
CA THR A 66 22.61 6.88 10.85
C THR A 66 21.76 7.36 12.03
N VAL A 67 21.66 8.66 12.25
CA VAL A 67 20.93 9.25 13.37
C VAL A 67 19.67 9.91 12.88
N LEU A 68 18.49 9.49 13.39
CA LEU A 68 17.17 9.96 12.93
C LEU A 68 17.02 11.49 12.94
N GLN A 69 17.63 12.18 13.92
CA GLN A 69 17.54 13.64 14.02
C GLN A 69 18.31 14.40 12.93
N TYR A 70 19.29 13.74 12.31
CA TYR A 70 20.20 14.35 11.34
C TYR A 70 20.04 13.75 9.94
N ALA A 71 19.37 12.61 9.82
CA ALA A 71 19.12 11.94 8.54
C ALA A 71 18.28 12.83 7.61
N GLN A 72 18.78 13.06 6.41
CA GLN A 72 18.15 13.89 5.37
C GLN A 72 17.62 13.05 4.21
N GLN A 73 18.21 11.88 3.97
CA GLN A 73 17.79 10.99 2.90
C GLN A 73 16.56 10.17 3.33
N LYS A 74 15.55 10.14 2.47
CA LYS A 74 14.35 9.31 2.71
C LYS A 74 14.71 7.86 2.95
N SER A 75 15.66 7.29 2.18
CA SER A 75 16.13 5.91 2.34
C SER A 75 16.68 5.64 3.74
N SER A 76 17.47 6.55 4.30
CA SER A 76 18.02 6.44 5.65
C SER A 76 16.92 6.46 6.71
N ILE A 77 15.96 7.38 6.58
CA ILE A 77 14.81 7.49 7.49
C ILE A 77 13.96 6.21 7.43
N TYR A 78 13.71 5.67 6.23
CA TYR A 78 12.96 4.42 6.03
C TYR A 78 13.67 3.22 6.67
N ASN A 79 15.00 3.12 6.49
CA ASN A 79 15.79 2.03 7.08
C ASN A 79 15.81 2.11 8.61
N ILE A 80 15.97 3.32 9.16
CA ILE A 80 15.92 3.53 10.61
C ILE A 80 14.53 3.16 11.15
N ALA A 81 13.44 3.64 10.53
CA ALA A 81 12.08 3.31 10.93
C ALA A 81 11.85 1.79 10.91
N ARG A 82 12.32 1.10 9.87
CA ARG A 82 12.24 -0.36 9.75
C ARG A 82 13.03 -1.07 10.86
N THR A 83 14.22 -0.58 11.21
CA THR A 83 15.03 -1.14 12.31
C THR A 83 14.27 -1.07 13.64
N TYR A 84 13.46 -0.05 13.86
CA TYR A 84 12.59 0.07 15.03
C TYR A 84 11.23 -0.64 14.88
N GLY A 85 11.00 -1.39 13.80
CA GLY A 85 9.74 -2.10 13.54
C GLY A 85 8.57 -1.19 13.17
N LEU A 86 8.82 0.06 12.79
CA LEU A 86 7.78 1.00 12.39
C LEU A 86 7.40 0.78 10.93
N LYS A 87 6.12 0.50 10.68
CA LYS A 87 5.55 0.48 9.32
C LYS A 87 5.26 1.93 8.90
N ILE A 88 5.92 2.38 7.83
CA ILE A 88 5.71 3.74 7.31
C ILE A 88 4.32 3.81 6.67
N PRO A 89 3.44 4.73 7.13
CA PRO A 89 2.11 4.85 6.57
C PRO A 89 2.17 5.44 5.15
N GLY A 90 1.32 4.91 4.27
CA GLY A 90 1.08 5.50 2.97
C GLY A 90 0.13 6.70 3.02
N LEU A 91 -0.25 7.17 1.84
CA LEU A 91 -1.29 8.17 1.71
C LEU A 91 -2.61 7.65 2.27
N ARG A 92 -3.39 8.53 2.87
CA ARG A 92 -4.75 8.20 3.31
C ARG A 92 -5.75 8.71 2.28
N PRO A 93 -6.78 7.91 1.96
CA PRO A 93 -7.86 8.37 1.10
C PRO A 93 -8.75 9.34 1.86
N SER A 94 -9.35 10.29 1.17
CA SER A 94 -10.46 11.06 1.69
C SER A 94 -11.73 10.20 1.69
N VAL A 95 -12.59 10.45 2.66
CA VAL A 95 -13.86 9.75 2.85
C VAL A 95 -14.98 10.78 2.80
N ALA A 96 -16.04 10.49 2.07
CA ALA A 96 -17.22 11.36 1.96
C ALA A 96 -18.51 10.57 2.18
N LEU A 97 -19.52 11.25 2.69
CA LEU A 97 -20.88 10.77 2.73
C LEU A 97 -21.64 11.35 1.53
N VAL A 98 -22.24 10.49 0.73
CA VAL A 98 -22.96 10.87 -0.48
C VAL A 98 -24.38 10.33 -0.44
N ASP A 99 -25.35 11.17 -0.82
CA ASP A 99 -26.75 10.78 -0.98
C ASP A 99 -26.95 10.21 -2.39
N LEU A 100 -27.16 8.90 -2.47
CA LEU A 100 -27.43 8.19 -3.71
C LEU A 100 -28.92 7.98 -3.84
N SER A 101 -29.50 8.32 -4.99
CA SER A 101 -30.94 8.21 -5.22
C SER A 101 -31.29 7.38 -6.45
N ILE A 102 -32.39 6.65 -6.37
CA ILE A 102 -33.00 5.97 -7.49
C ILE A 102 -34.49 6.33 -7.56
N THR A 103 -35.05 6.32 -8.75
CA THR A 103 -36.49 6.50 -8.94
C THR A 103 -37.12 5.15 -9.27
N VAL A 104 -38.16 4.76 -8.50
CA VAL A 104 -38.85 3.48 -8.67
C VAL A 104 -40.37 3.74 -8.91
N PRO A 105 -41.04 2.92 -9.72
CA PRO A 105 -42.48 3.05 -9.94
C PRO A 105 -43.27 2.92 -8.65
N ALA A 106 -44.46 3.52 -8.61
CA ALA A 106 -45.42 3.29 -7.57
C ALA A 106 -46.25 2.02 -7.85
N PHE A 107 -46.44 1.22 -6.82
CA PHE A 107 -47.38 0.08 -6.81
C PHE A 107 -48.47 0.34 -5.78
N GLY A 108 -49.61 0.87 -6.24
CA GLY A 108 -50.62 1.45 -5.35
C GLY A 108 -50.06 2.66 -4.60
N ASP A 109 -50.16 2.67 -3.27
CA ASP A 109 -49.63 3.73 -2.39
C ASP A 109 -48.25 3.44 -1.86
N ARG A 110 -47.52 2.49 -2.45
CA ARG A 110 -46.19 2.08 -2.03
C ARG A 110 -45.21 2.10 -3.21
N GLU A 111 -43.94 2.13 -2.88
CA GLU A 111 -42.86 1.88 -3.84
C GLU A 111 -42.85 0.41 -4.30
N ASP A 112 -42.60 0.17 -5.56
CA ASP A 112 -42.41 -1.18 -6.08
C ASP A 112 -40.98 -1.65 -5.83
N LEU A 113 -40.81 -2.44 -4.77
CA LEU A 113 -39.47 -2.94 -4.35
C LEU A 113 -38.82 -3.86 -5.39
N ARG A 114 -39.57 -4.38 -6.36
CA ARG A 114 -39.01 -5.20 -7.45
C ARG A 114 -38.10 -4.41 -8.37
N TYR A 115 -38.27 -3.08 -8.42
CA TYR A 115 -37.43 -2.17 -9.19
C TYR A 115 -36.30 -1.55 -8.36
N CYS A 116 -36.27 -1.80 -7.05
CA CYS A 116 -35.12 -1.46 -6.24
C CYS A 116 -33.96 -2.41 -6.59
N GLY A 117 -32.82 -1.85 -6.94
CA GLY A 117 -31.66 -2.63 -7.28
C GLY A 117 -30.57 -2.54 -6.22
N ILE A 118 -29.50 -3.28 -6.46
CA ILE A 118 -28.29 -3.28 -5.66
C ILE A 118 -27.17 -2.61 -6.45
N LEU A 119 -26.69 -1.49 -5.94
CA LEU A 119 -25.47 -0.86 -6.45
C LEU A 119 -24.27 -1.60 -5.86
N ARG A 120 -23.45 -2.20 -6.73
CA ARG A 120 -22.30 -2.99 -6.28
C ARG A 120 -21.20 -2.08 -5.78
N ARG A 121 -20.49 -2.57 -4.77
CA ARG A 121 -19.24 -1.96 -4.30
C ARG A 121 -18.26 -1.74 -5.45
N GLY A 122 -17.43 -0.69 -5.35
CA GLY A 122 -16.56 -0.26 -6.42
C GLY A 122 -17.28 0.53 -7.52
N SER A 123 -18.57 0.83 -7.36
CA SER A 123 -19.27 1.80 -8.21
C SER A 123 -18.70 3.18 -7.97
N GLN A 124 -18.43 3.89 -9.07
CA GLN A 124 -17.69 5.13 -9.07
C GLN A 124 -18.61 6.34 -9.08
N VAL A 125 -18.33 7.29 -8.21
CA VAL A 125 -18.89 8.65 -8.21
C VAL A 125 -17.74 9.65 -8.30
N ASN A 126 -17.93 10.75 -9.00
CA ASN A 126 -16.85 11.72 -9.27
C ASN A 126 -17.20 13.10 -8.73
N GLY A 127 -16.20 13.83 -8.30
CA GLY A 127 -16.30 15.23 -7.94
C GLY A 127 -15.00 15.96 -8.26
N ALA A 128 -15.08 17.11 -8.94
CA ALA A 128 -13.92 17.93 -9.36
C ALA A 128 -12.79 17.11 -10.02
N GLY A 129 -13.15 16.10 -10.83
CA GLY A 129 -12.18 15.23 -11.49
C GLY A 129 -11.55 14.16 -10.59
N GLN A 130 -11.95 14.07 -9.31
CA GLN A 130 -11.47 13.06 -8.39
C GLN A 130 -12.48 11.90 -8.32
N PRO A 131 -12.02 10.64 -8.51
CA PRO A 131 -12.87 9.47 -8.40
C PRO A 131 -13.04 9.04 -6.94
N PHE A 132 -14.25 8.62 -6.61
CA PHE A 132 -14.62 7.98 -5.35
C PHE A 132 -15.34 6.69 -5.66
N GLU A 133 -15.18 5.68 -4.86
CA GLU A 133 -15.83 4.38 -5.02
C GLU A 133 -16.63 4.01 -3.77
N THR A 134 -17.78 3.35 -3.98
CA THR A 134 -18.56 2.76 -2.91
C THR A 134 -17.79 1.61 -2.25
N VAL A 135 -17.83 1.55 -0.92
CA VAL A 135 -17.10 0.54 -0.13
C VAL A 135 -17.89 -0.76 -0.02
N TYR A 136 -19.21 -0.65 0.05
CA TYR A 136 -20.15 -1.76 0.23
C TYR A 136 -21.16 -1.84 -0.91
N ASP A 137 -21.81 -2.99 -1.02
CA ASP A 137 -23.00 -3.13 -1.85
C ASP A 137 -24.15 -2.33 -1.21
N ILE A 138 -24.84 -1.52 -1.99
CA ILE A 138 -25.92 -0.66 -1.53
C ILE A 138 -27.24 -1.20 -2.06
N ASP A 139 -28.01 -1.82 -1.18
CA ASP A 139 -29.33 -2.34 -1.51
C ASP A 139 -30.41 -1.28 -1.23
N PHE A 140 -31.02 -0.75 -2.29
CA PHE A 140 -32.07 0.26 -2.19
C PHE A 140 -33.40 -0.29 -1.67
N SER A 141 -33.60 -1.61 -1.65
CA SER A 141 -34.78 -2.22 -1.03
C SER A 141 -34.70 -2.29 0.49
N SER A 142 -33.45 -2.40 1.02
CA SER A 142 -33.18 -2.50 2.45
C SER A 142 -33.45 -1.17 3.17
N PRO A 143 -34.08 -1.15 4.35
CA PRO A 143 -34.24 0.06 5.15
C PRO A 143 -32.98 0.50 5.89
N ILE A 144 -31.99 -0.39 6.00
CA ILE A 144 -30.73 -0.18 6.74
C ILE A 144 -29.54 -0.10 5.77
N ASN A 145 -28.45 0.50 6.24
CA ASN A 145 -27.17 0.49 5.54
C ASN A 145 -26.35 -0.77 5.87
N SER A 146 -25.16 -0.85 5.30
CA SER A 146 -24.21 -1.94 5.57
C SER A 146 -23.73 -2.02 7.03
N GLU A 147 -23.93 -0.97 7.82
CA GLU A 147 -23.58 -0.89 9.24
C GLU A 147 -24.77 -1.19 10.16
N GLY A 148 -25.96 -1.52 9.59
CA GLY A 148 -27.16 -1.82 10.36
C GLY A 148 -27.97 -0.59 10.79
N SER A 149 -27.58 0.62 10.40
CA SER A 149 -28.28 1.85 10.76
C SER A 149 -29.36 2.20 9.73
N PRO A 150 -30.53 2.72 10.15
CA PRO A 150 -31.56 3.18 9.23
C PRO A 150 -31.04 4.33 8.35
N ASN A 151 -31.12 4.18 7.03
CA ASN A 151 -30.62 5.20 6.11
C ASN A 151 -31.43 5.37 4.83
N ARG A 152 -32.64 4.81 4.77
CA ARG A 152 -33.48 4.88 3.60
C ARG A 152 -34.53 5.99 3.75
N LEU A 153 -34.44 7.00 2.89
CA LEU A 153 -35.44 8.04 2.77
C LEU A 153 -36.32 7.78 1.52
N LYS A 154 -37.61 7.89 1.66
CA LYS A 154 -38.57 7.72 0.59
C LYS A 154 -39.33 9.03 0.33
N ILE A 155 -39.29 9.52 -0.89
CA ILE A 155 -39.92 10.77 -1.32
C ILE A 155 -40.93 10.44 -2.42
N PRO A 156 -42.24 10.68 -2.20
CA PRO A 156 -43.26 10.49 -3.24
C PRO A 156 -43.16 11.65 -4.25
N ASN A 157 -43.26 11.32 -5.52
CA ASN A 157 -43.34 12.29 -6.60
C ASN A 157 -44.73 12.24 -7.23
N PHE A 158 -45.36 13.41 -7.39
CA PHE A 158 -46.71 13.57 -7.92
C PHE A 158 -46.63 14.24 -9.30
N ASP A 159 -47.62 13.92 -10.15
CA ASP A 159 -47.81 14.61 -11.41
C ASP A 159 -48.50 15.97 -11.20
N GLY A 160 -48.67 16.77 -12.27
CA GLY A 160 -49.31 18.08 -12.20
C GLY A 160 -50.79 18.02 -11.82
N SER A 161 -51.38 16.84 -11.78
CA SER A 161 -52.80 16.61 -11.36
C SER A 161 -52.87 16.11 -9.88
N GLY A 162 -51.76 16.01 -9.18
CA GLY A 162 -51.71 15.51 -7.81
C GLY A 162 -51.78 13.99 -7.69
N LYS A 163 -51.63 13.25 -8.80
CA LYS A 163 -51.61 11.79 -8.78
C LYS A 163 -50.18 11.31 -8.53
N LEU A 164 -50.02 10.32 -7.66
CA LEU A 164 -48.77 9.67 -7.38
C LEU A 164 -48.19 9.02 -8.65
N LEU A 165 -46.98 9.41 -9.03
CA LEU A 165 -46.28 8.93 -10.22
C LEU A 165 -45.25 7.85 -9.89
N ASN A 166 -44.33 8.16 -9.00
CA ASN A 166 -43.22 7.30 -8.58
C ASN A 166 -42.67 7.73 -7.23
N TYR A 167 -41.70 6.96 -6.73
CA TYR A 167 -40.98 7.29 -5.51
C TYR A 167 -39.51 7.48 -5.81
N THR A 168 -38.87 8.50 -5.22
CA THR A 168 -37.43 8.64 -5.14
C THR A 168 -36.94 8.04 -3.82
N ILE A 169 -36.09 7.03 -3.91
CA ILE A 169 -35.47 6.40 -2.75
C ILE A 169 -34.06 6.96 -2.65
N VAL A 170 -33.74 7.55 -1.50
CA VAL A 170 -32.40 8.14 -1.22
C VAL A 170 -31.75 7.33 -0.12
N LYS A 171 -30.47 6.99 -0.32
CA LYS A 171 -29.62 6.37 0.67
C LYS A 171 -28.34 7.16 0.85
N ARG A 172 -27.99 7.44 2.09
CA ARG A 172 -26.72 8.09 2.45
C ARG A 172 -25.67 7.03 2.75
N GLU A 173 -24.62 7.00 1.93
CA GLU A 173 -23.60 5.98 2.02
C GLU A 173 -22.19 6.56 1.96
N VAL A 174 -21.24 5.79 2.51
CA VAL A 174 -19.82 6.16 2.53
C VAL A 174 -19.19 5.83 1.21
N VAL A 175 -18.49 6.81 0.64
CA VAL A 175 -17.61 6.63 -0.51
C VAL A 175 -16.17 7.03 -0.15
N VAL A 176 -15.22 6.37 -0.74
CA VAL A 176 -13.80 6.55 -0.44
C VAL A 176 -13.06 6.91 -1.72
N ASN A 177 -12.20 7.93 -1.65
CA ASN A 177 -11.41 8.35 -2.81
C ASN A 177 -10.49 7.25 -3.31
N GLY A 178 -10.30 7.22 -4.60
CA GLY A 178 -9.38 6.34 -5.32
C GLY A 178 -10.08 5.43 -6.31
N LEU A 179 -9.25 4.78 -7.13
CA LEU A 179 -9.66 3.78 -8.12
C LEU A 179 -9.08 2.43 -7.77
N THR A 180 -9.91 1.42 -7.81
CA THR A 180 -9.51 0.02 -7.69
C THR A 180 -8.94 -0.47 -9.02
N LYS A 181 -7.69 -0.95 -9.00
CA LYS A 181 -6.97 -1.50 -10.14
C LYS A 181 -6.54 -2.93 -9.88
N VAL A 182 -6.26 -3.66 -10.94
CA VAL A 182 -5.78 -5.03 -10.85
C VAL A 182 -4.46 -5.15 -11.61
N PHE A 183 -3.43 -5.62 -10.91
CA PHE A 183 -2.16 -5.97 -11.51
C PHE A 183 -2.08 -7.49 -11.69
N ARG A 184 -1.75 -7.93 -12.89
CA ARG A 184 -1.59 -9.34 -13.25
C ARG A 184 -0.12 -9.64 -13.49
N ILE A 185 0.37 -10.71 -12.87
CA ILE A 185 1.71 -11.25 -13.13
C ILE A 185 1.66 -12.75 -13.28
N VAL A 186 2.41 -13.29 -14.23
CA VAL A 186 2.64 -14.73 -14.36
C VAL A 186 3.86 -15.08 -13.54
N VAL A 187 3.70 -15.97 -12.58
CA VAL A 187 4.77 -16.44 -11.69
C VAL A 187 5.57 -17.50 -12.44
N THR A 188 6.79 -17.17 -12.79
CA THR A 188 7.73 -18.09 -13.45
C THR A 188 8.51 -18.92 -12.42
N PRO A 189 9.20 -20.01 -12.81
CA PRO A 189 10.06 -20.75 -11.89
C PRO A 189 11.16 -19.89 -11.24
N ASN A 190 11.60 -18.80 -11.89
CA ASN A 190 12.59 -17.87 -11.35
C ASN A 190 12.05 -16.98 -10.24
N ASP A 191 10.73 -16.83 -10.17
CA ASP A 191 10.04 -16.02 -9.15
C ASP A 191 9.73 -16.83 -7.89
N VAL A 192 9.86 -18.17 -7.95
CA VAL A 192 9.65 -19.06 -6.82
C VAL A 192 10.90 -19.11 -5.95
N LYS A 193 11.03 -18.12 -5.12
CA LYS A 193 12.11 -17.99 -4.15
C LYS A 193 11.57 -17.54 -2.80
N PRO A 194 12.25 -17.87 -1.70
CA PRO A 194 11.88 -17.40 -0.38
C PRO A 194 11.82 -15.86 -0.36
N PHE A 195 10.76 -15.35 0.26
CA PHE A 195 10.53 -13.91 0.43
C PHE A 195 10.52 -13.13 -0.89
N PHE A 196 9.85 -13.69 -1.90
CA PHE A 196 9.70 -13.02 -3.19
C PHE A 196 9.08 -11.64 -3.02
N GLU A 197 9.70 -10.64 -3.60
CA GLU A 197 9.26 -9.25 -3.55
C GLU A 197 8.63 -8.84 -4.89
N LEU A 198 7.40 -8.33 -4.80
CA LEU A 198 6.65 -7.80 -5.93
C LEU A 198 6.43 -6.30 -5.74
N PHE A 199 6.85 -5.51 -6.71
CA PHE A 199 6.60 -4.07 -6.71
C PHE A 199 5.36 -3.76 -7.56
N LEU A 200 4.42 -3.01 -7.00
CA LEU A 200 3.30 -2.51 -7.78
C LEU A 200 3.76 -1.39 -8.72
N PRO A 201 3.21 -1.33 -9.95
CA PRO A 201 3.73 -0.44 -10.98
C PRO A 201 3.44 1.04 -10.73
N GLU A 202 2.52 1.34 -9.82
CA GLU A 202 2.04 2.69 -9.59
C GLU A 202 2.50 3.23 -8.23
N LYS A 203 2.71 4.55 -8.21
CA LYS A 203 2.87 5.31 -6.97
C LYS A 203 1.51 5.64 -6.38
N ASN A 204 1.49 6.09 -5.12
CA ASN A 204 0.27 6.48 -4.42
C ASN A 204 -0.75 5.34 -4.25
N VAL A 205 -0.27 4.13 -4.13
CA VAL A 205 -1.10 2.98 -3.76
C VAL A 205 -1.56 3.17 -2.32
N LEU A 206 -2.87 3.14 -2.09
CA LEU A 206 -3.47 3.30 -0.75
C LEU A 206 -3.43 2.01 0.06
N GLY A 207 -3.52 0.88 -0.62
CA GLY A 207 -3.50 -0.44 -0.02
C GLY A 207 -3.87 -1.52 -1.01
N VAL A 208 -3.59 -2.75 -0.63
CA VAL A 208 -3.99 -3.95 -1.36
C VAL A 208 -5.34 -4.42 -0.82
N THR A 209 -6.29 -4.64 -1.72
CA THR A 209 -7.65 -5.06 -1.36
C THR A 209 -7.80 -6.57 -1.36
N SER A 210 -7.21 -7.22 -2.36
CA SER A 210 -7.26 -8.69 -2.50
C SER A 210 -6.11 -9.18 -3.36
N VAL A 211 -5.60 -10.37 -3.03
CA VAL A 211 -4.59 -11.07 -3.82
C VAL A 211 -5.04 -12.49 -4.04
N ILE A 212 -5.08 -12.91 -5.30
CA ILE A 212 -5.54 -14.25 -5.71
C ILE A 212 -4.46 -14.89 -6.58
N LEU A 213 -4.13 -16.14 -6.31
CA LEU A 213 -3.23 -16.95 -7.11
C LEU A 213 -4.02 -18.05 -7.80
N LYS A 214 -4.07 -18.04 -9.14
CA LYS A 214 -4.71 -19.08 -9.95
C LYS A 214 -3.66 -20.02 -10.54
N ASP A 215 -3.89 -21.32 -10.42
CA ASP A 215 -3.02 -22.33 -11.02
C ASP A 215 -3.12 -22.28 -12.55
N GLY A 216 -1.99 -22.12 -13.23
CA GLY A 216 -1.90 -21.98 -14.68
C GLY A 216 -1.55 -20.58 -15.14
N THR A 217 -1.00 -20.49 -16.35
CA THR A 217 -0.54 -19.24 -16.98
C THR A 217 -1.54 -18.66 -17.99
N GLN A 218 -2.61 -19.41 -18.29
CA GLN A 218 -3.60 -19.07 -19.34
C GLN A 218 -4.58 -17.97 -18.93
N TYR A 219 -4.62 -17.57 -17.67
CA TYR A 219 -5.59 -16.58 -17.22
C TYR A 219 -5.20 -15.16 -17.66
N SER A 220 -5.76 -14.71 -18.78
CA SER A 220 -5.60 -13.33 -19.29
C SER A 220 -6.68 -12.39 -18.79
N THR A 221 -7.87 -12.91 -18.48
CA THR A 221 -9.02 -12.15 -18.03
C THR A 221 -8.92 -11.83 -16.54
N VAL A 222 -9.21 -10.59 -16.18
CA VAL A 222 -9.27 -10.16 -14.77
C VAL A 222 -10.39 -10.94 -14.07
N PRO A 223 -10.14 -11.50 -12.88
CA PRO A 223 -11.17 -12.16 -12.08
C PRO A 223 -12.36 -11.25 -11.81
N SER A 224 -13.55 -11.84 -11.70
CA SER A 224 -14.76 -11.10 -11.36
C SER A 224 -14.69 -10.51 -9.93
N PRO A 225 -15.44 -9.47 -9.60
CA PRO A 225 -15.50 -8.94 -8.24
C PRO A 225 -15.86 -9.99 -7.19
N GLN A 226 -16.70 -10.96 -7.56
CA GLN A 226 -17.08 -12.08 -6.68
C GLN A 226 -15.92 -13.02 -6.38
N GLU A 227 -15.06 -13.28 -7.38
CA GLU A 227 -13.85 -14.09 -7.17
C GLU A 227 -12.87 -13.42 -6.21
N PHE A 228 -12.72 -12.07 -6.29
CA PHE A 228 -11.90 -11.33 -5.34
C PHE A 228 -12.46 -11.31 -3.92
N LEU A 229 -13.76 -11.59 -3.75
CA LEU A 229 -14.40 -11.75 -2.44
C LEU A 229 -14.28 -13.16 -1.89
N GLY A 230 -14.09 -14.15 -2.77
CA GLY A 230 -13.95 -15.55 -2.40
C GLY A 230 -12.76 -15.79 -1.46
N LEU A 231 -12.81 -16.93 -0.77
CA LEU A 231 -11.73 -17.38 0.10
C LEU A 231 -10.75 -18.29 -0.61
N ASP A 232 -11.15 -18.82 -1.77
CA ASP A 232 -10.36 -19.79 -2.53
C ASP A 232 -9.15 -19.12 -3.18
N ASN A 233 -8.00 -19.75 -3.05
CA ASN A 233 -6.73 -19.29 -3.64
C ASN A 233 -6.31 -17.87 -3.23
N ARG A 234 -6.85 -17.38 -2.13
CA ARG A 234 -6.60 -16.04 -1.60
C ARG A 234 -5.34 -16.00 -0.75
N TRP A 235 -4.61 -14.91 -0.91
CA TRP A 235 -3.49 -14.51 -0.07
C TRP A 235 -3.93 -13.37 0.83
N TYR A 236 -3.43 -13.37 2.05
CA TYR A 236 -3.88 -12.45 3.09
C TYR A 236 -2.76 -11.52 3.53
N GLU A 237 -3.06 -10.25 3.63
CA GLU A 237 -2.14 -9.29 4.22
C GLU A 237 -2.08 -9.49 5.73
N VAL A 238 -0.86 -9.58 6.25
CA VAL A 238 -0.59 -9.69 7.69
C VAL A 238 0.36 -8.58 8.13
N PRO A 239 0.32 -8.16 9.40
CA PRO A 239 1.25 -7.16 9.93
C PRO A 239 2.71 -7.63 9.88
N ALA A 240 2.93 -8.91 10.16
CA ALA A 240 4.23 -9.59 10.09
C ALA A 240 4.04 -11.04 9.61
N LEU A 241 5.00 -11.56 8.84
CA LEU A 241 4.91 -12.92 8.28
C LEU A 241 4.88 -14.03 9.35
N VAL A 242 5.22 -13.71 10.57
CA VAL A 242 5.12 -14.64 11.71
C VAL A 242 3.68 -14.83 12.20
N GLU A 243 2.79 -13.91 11.87
CA GLU A 243 1.37 -13.99 12.21
C GLU A 243 0.68 -15.12 11.42
N ASP A 244 0.00 -16.02 12.13
CA ASP A 244 -0.70 -17.16 11.51
C ASP A 244 -2.20 -16.96 11.39
N ARG A 245 -2.75 -15.97 12.10
CA ARG A 245 -4.18 -15.74 12.19
C ARG A 245 -4.57 -14.46 11.46
N VAL A 246 -5.56 -14.60 10.60
CA VAL A 246 -6.16 -13.47 9.89
C VAL A 246 -7.63 -13.38 10.25
N PHE A 247 -8.10 -12.18 10.57
CA PHE A 247 -9.52 -11.90 10.76
C PHE A 247 -10.20 -11.76 9.41
N ILE A 248 -11.22 -12.57 9.15
CA ILE A 248 -12.06 -12.46 7.97
C ILE A 248 -13.41 -11.98 8.40
N GLU A 249 -13.80 -10.80 7.90
CA GLU A 249 -15.14 -10.25 8.07
C GLU A 249 -16.16 -11.10 7.30
N ASP A 250 -17.29 -11.39 7.93
CA ASP A 250 -18.44 -12.02 7.29
C ASP A 250 -19.41 -10.93 6.85
N PRO A 251 -19.44 -10.57 5.55
CA PRO A 251 -20.29 -9.49 5.07
C PRO A 251 -21.78 -9.80 5.14
N THR A 252 -22.14 -11.06 5.42
CA THR A 252 -23.56 -11.47 5.55
C THR A 252 -24.07 -11.30 6.96
N LYS A 253 -23.20 -11.08 7.93
CA LYS A 253 -23.58 -10.90 9.33
C LYS A 253 -23.38 -9.45 9.75
N VAL A 254 -24.49 -8.82 10.04
CA VAL A 254 -24.51 -7.47 10.61
C VAL A 254 -24.57 -7.60 12.13
N SER A 255 -23.73 -6.85 12.84
CA SER A 255 -23.82 -6.75 14.29
C SER A 255 -25.02 -5.92 14.70
N ASP A 256 -25.67 -6.27 15.81
CA ASP A 256 -26.71 -5.44 16.43
C ASP A 256 -26.17 -4.07 16.92
N GLN A 257 -24.85 -3.91 16.97
CA GLN A 257 -24.19 -2.67 17.38
C GLN A 257 -23.45 -2.05 16.19
N PRO A 258 -23.71 -0.77 15.88
CA PRO A 258 -23.02 -0.05 14.81
C PRO A 258 -21.50 -0.05 14.98
N GLY A 259 -20.78 -0.26 13.89
CA GLY A 259 -19.30 -0.22 13.87
C GLY A 259 -18.60 -1.50 14.32
N ILE A 260 -19.33 -2.52 14.80
CA ILE A 260 -18.73 -3.81 15.17
C ILE A 260 -18.80 -4.75 13.97
N LYS A 261 -17.59 -5.18 13.54
CA LYS A 261 -17.46 -6.16 12.46
C LYS A 261 -17.57 -7.58 13.00
N VAL A 262 -18.46 -8.36 12.42
CA VAL A 262 -18.62 -9.78 12.73
C VAL A 262 -17.78 -10.59 11.76
N GLY A 263 -16.99 -11.52 12.28
CA GLY A 263 -16.13 -12.34 11.46
C GLY A 263 -15.49 -13.48 12.24
N LYS A 264 -14.56 -14.16 11.61
CA LYS A 264 -13.81 -15.27 12.22
C LYS A 264 -12.32 -15.14 11.96
N TYR A 265 -11.51 -15.65 12.89
CA TYR A 265 -10.10 -15.85 12.66
C TYR A 265 -9.87 -17.18 11.93
N ILE A 266 -9.07 -17.13 10.89
CA ILE A 266 -8.58 -18.33 10.19
C ILE A 266 -7.07 -18.41 10.30
N ASN A 267 -6.54 -19.63 10.35
CA ASN A 267 -5.12 -19.88 10.19
C ASN A 267 -4.82 -20.02 8.70
N THR A 268 -3.82 -19.29 8.22
CA THR A 268 -3.42 -19.37 6.81
C THR A 268 -1.91 -19.32 6.64
N ASN A 269 -1.42 -20.10 5.69
CA ASN A 269 -0.02 -20.06 5.25
C ASN A 269 0.16 -19.17 4.00
N THR A 270 -0.92 -18.82 3.29
CA THR A 270 -0.91 -17.94 2.13
C THR A 270 -1.00 -16.49 2.60
N LYS A 271 0.14 -15.91 2.90
CA LYS A 271 0.24 -14.58 3.51
C LYS A 271 1.34 -13.73 2.90
N PHE A 272 1.17 -12.43 2.96
CA PHE A 272 2.13 -11.43 2.51
C PHE A 272 2.10 -10.21 3.41
N ILE A 273 3.16 -9.42 3.36
CA ILE A 273 3.24 -8.10 3.99
C ILE A 273 3.38 -7.02 2.92
N THR A 274 2.94 -5.82 3.23
CA THR A 274 3.09 -4.65 2.37
C THR A 274 3.99 -3.62 3.02
N GLU A 275 4.85 -3.00 2.22
CA GLU A 275 5.74 -1.92 2.63
C GLU A 275 5.81 -0.84 1.55
N TYR A 276 5.98 0.41 1.96
CA TYR A 276 6.30 1.49 1.03
C TYR A 276 7.81 1.62 0.86
N THR A 277 8.24 1.84 -0.38
CA THR A 277 9.63 2.17 -0.68
C THR A 277 9.87 3.67 -0.57
N PRO A 278 11.12 4.12 -0.39
CA PRO A 278 11.44 5.55 -0.37
C PRO A 278 11.02 6.30 -1.62
N GLU A 279 10.94 5.59 -2.76
CA GLU A 279 10.52 6.12 -4.07
C GLU A 279 9.00 6.28 -4.18
N GLY A 280 8.23 5.74 -3.22
CA GLY A 280 6.78 5.84 -3.15
C GLY A 280 6.02 4.70 -3.83
N PHE A 281 6.69 3.60 -4.18
CA PHE A 281 6.04 2.39 -4.64
C PHE A 281 5.65 1.49 -3.47
N MET A 282 4.60 0.71 -3.65
CA MET A 282 4.24 -0.34 -2.70
C MET A 282 4.90 -1.66 -3.12
N LYS A 283 5.55 -2.30 -2.16
CA LYS A 283 6.18 -3.60 -2.27
C LYS A 283 5.38 -4.63 -1.48
N LEU A 284 5.07 -5.76 -2.10
CA LEU A 284 4.52 -6.93 -1.45
C LEU A 284 5.64 -7.95 -1.24
N THR A 285 5.80 -8.46 -0.03
CA THR A 285 6.75 -9.54 0.28
C THR A 285 5.96 -10.77 0.70
N PHE A 286 6.13 -11.85 -0.04
CA PHE A 286 5.46 -13.13 0.20
C PHE A 286 6.23 -14.00 1.20
N GLY A 287 5.65 -15.11 1.61
CA GLY A 287 6.27 -16.00 2.59
C GLY A 287 7.55 -16.70 2.07
N GLY A 288 8.29 -17.29 3.01
CA GLY A 288 9.57 -17.96 2.70
C GLY A 288 9.43 -19.35 2.06
N GLY A 289 8.25 -19.95 2.11
CA GLY A 289 8.03 -21.33 1.68
C GLY A 289 8.66 -22.35 2.63
N ASN A 290 8.48 -23.61 2.30
CA ASN A 290 9.19 -24.69 2.96
C ASN A 290 10.52 -24.92 2.22
N VAL A 291 11.62 -24.93 2.93
CA VAL A 291 12.89 -25.42 2.38
C VAL A 291 12.68 -26.90 2.06
N SER A 292 12.97 -27.31 0.84
CA SER A 292 12.87 -28.72 0.46
C SER A 292 13.75 -29.58 1.37
N ALA A 293 13.32 -30.80 1.63
CA ALA A 293 14.13 -31.76 2.42
C ALA A 293 15.55 -31.95 1.87
N ASP A 294 15.71 -31.82 0.54
CA ASP A 294 17.00 -31.88 -0.15
C ASP A 294 17.91 -30.68 0.15
N GLU A 295 17.36 -29.47 0.29
CA GLU A 295 18.16 -28.30 0.67
C GLU A 295 18.55 -28.35 2.16
N GLN A 296 17.66 -28.89 2.99
CA GLN A 296 17.96 -29.14 4.40
C GLN A 296 19.08 -30.19 4.56
N LEU A 297 19.06 -31.25 3.75
CA LEU A 297 20.11 -32.26 3.73
C LEU A 297 21.45 -31.71 3.20
N LYS A 298 21.43 -30.84 2.19
CA LYS A 298 22.62 -30.19 1.66
C LYS A 298 23.23 -29.22 2.67
N ASP A 299 22.42 -28.45 3.37
CA ASP A 299 22.90 -27.56 4.44
C ASP A 299 23.42 -28.36 5.65
N PHE A 300 22.78 -29.48 5.98
CA PHE A 300 23.22 -30.40 7.00
C PHE A 300 24.58 -31.05 6.65
N ALA A 301 24.74 -31.49 5.40
CA ALA A 301 25.99 -32.07 4.92
C ALA A 301 27.12 -31.02 4.82
N ARG A 302 26.79 -29.74 4.61
CA ARG A 302 27.76 -28.65 4.42
C ARG A 302 28.24 -28.04 5.73
N ASN A 303 27.39 -27.96 6.76
CA ASN A 303 27.65 -27.26 8.03
C ASN A 303 27.89 -28.21 9.22
N GLY A 304 27.89 -29.53 9.00
CA GLY A 304 28.02 -30.49 10.09
C GLY A 304 26.82 -30.50 11.06
N PHE A 305 27.01 -31.11 12.22
CA PHE A 305 25.97 -31.37 13.21
C PHE A 305 25.40 -30.14 13.95
N GLN A 306 25.60 -28.93 13.47
CA GLN A 306 24.92 -27.75 14.01
C GLN A 306 23.51 -27.65 13.46
N LEU A 307 22.57 -28.17 14.20
CA LEU A 307 21.13 -27.91 14.02
C LEU A 307 20.89 -26.42 14.28
N ASP A 308 20.80 -25.67 13.21
CA ASP A 308 20.30 -24.29 13.29
C ASP A 308 18.79 -24.32 13.47
N LEU A 309 18.37 -24.39 14.75
CA LEU A 309 16.95 -24.35 15.11
C LEU A 309 16.23 -23.12 14.53
N SER A 310 16.94 -22.02 14.30
CA SER A 310 16.37 -20.79 13.76
C SER A 310 15.88 -21.00 12.33
N LYS A 311 16.59 -21.80 11.52
CA LYS A 311 16.14 -22.17 10.17
C LYS A 311 14.91 -23.08 10.19
N TYR A 312 14.80 -23.98 11.16
CA TYR A 312 13.65 -24.87 11.33
C TYR A 312 12.38 -24.10 11.73
N ILE A 313 12.51 -23.17 12.66
CA ILE A 313 11.41 -22.34 13.15
C ILE A 313 10.97 -21.34 12.10
N ASN A 314 11.91 -20.72 11.37
CA ASN A 314 11.62 -19.69 10.38
C ASN A 314 10.88 -20.24 9.14
N ASN A 315 11.15 -21.46 8.71
CA ASN A 315 10.54 -22.00 7.49
C ASN A 315 9.10 -22.48 7.64
N LEU A 316 8.70 -22.91 8.83
CA LEU A 316 7.33 -23.37 9.12
C LEU A 316 6.37 -22.21 9.44
N ALA A 317 6.89 -21.11 9.99
CA ALA A 317 6.08 -19.99 10.50
C ALA A 317 5.90 -18.83 9.53
N LEU A 318 6.75 -18.66 8.51
CA LEU A 318 6.81 -17.44 7.71
C LEU A 318 5.97 -17.47 6.41
N GLY A 319 5.07 -18.45 6.28
CA GLY A 319 4.14 -18.55 5.17
C GLY A 319 4.71 -19.23 3.92
N SER A 320 3.84 -19.54 2.98
CA SER A 320 4.17 -20.25 1.73
C SER A 320 4.86 -19.33 0.73
N ALA A 321 5.75 -19.88 -0.10
CA ALA A 321 6.23 -19.22 -1.30
C ALA A 321 5.16 -19.28 -2.41
N LEU A 322 5.29 -18.43 -3.41
CA LEU A 322 4.44 -18.48 -4.60
C LEU A 322 4.66 -19.79 -5.38
N LYS A 323 3.62 -20.26 -6.05
CA LYS A 323 3.68 -21.46 -6.88
C LYS A 323 4.09 -21.09 -8.30
N SER A 324 5.03 -21.84 -8.89
CA SER A 324 5.43 -21.66 -10.29
C SER A 324 4.30 -22.00 -11.26
N ASN A 325 4.38 -21.45 -12.47
CA ASN A 325 3.38 -21.64 -13.52
C ASN A 325 1.96 -21.30 -13.07
N SER A 326 1.82 -20.25 -12.30
CA SER A 326 0.54 -19.70 -11.83
C SER A 326 0.39 -18.25 -12.25
N THR A 327 -0.83 -17.72 -12.16
CA THR A 327 -1.13 -16.32 -12.41
C THR A 327 -1.58 -15.65 -11.11
N LEU A 328 -0.83 -14.64 -10.70
CA LEU A 328 -1.14 -13.81 -9.53
C LEU A 328 -1.90 -12.56 -9.97
N PHE A 329 -3.02 -12.32 -9.34
CA PHE A 329 -3.81 -11.09 -9.48
C PHE A 329 -3.78 -10.32 -8.17
N VAL A 330 -3.28 -9.10 -8.23
CA VAL A 330 -3.24 -8.18 -7.10
C VAL A 330 -4.23 -7.06 -7.36
N GLN A 331 -5.30 -7.01 -6.57
CA GLN A 331 -6.25 -5.91 -6.57
C GLN A 331 -5.82 -4.89 -5.54
N TYR A 332 -5.61 -3.65 -5.95
CA TYR A 332 -5.14 -2.56 -5.10
C TYR A 332 -5.84 -1.25 -5.45
N ARG A 333 -5.79 -0.30 -4.54
CA ARG A 333 -6.42 1.00 -4.70
C ARG A 333 -5.38 2.10 -4.84
N VAL A 334 -5.61 2.99 -5.81
CA VAL A 334 -4.73 4.13 -6.11
C VAL A 334 -5.49 5.43 -5.91
N GLY A 335 -4.88 6.41 -5.27
CA GLY A 335 -5.48 7.73 -5.04
C GLY A 335 -4.98 8.35 -3.75
N GLY A 336 -5.85 9.10 -3.09
CA GLY A 336 -5.55 9.73 -1.80
C GLY A 336 -4.69 10.99 -1.91
N GLY A 337 -4.32 11.49 -0.74
CA GLY A 337 -3.56 12.71 -0.62
C GLY A 337 -4.45 13.94 -0.33
N GLN A 338 -3.80 15.03 0.02
CA GLN A 338 -4.46 16.24 0.53
C GLN A 338 -5.38 16.90 -0.52
N GLY A 339 -5.05 16.78 -1.82
CA GLY A 339 -5.84 17.33 -2.92
C GLY A 339 -7.15 16.59 -3.20
N THR A 340 -7.41 15.47 -2.52
CA THR A 340 -8.65 14.69 -2.67
C THR A 340 -9.74 15.07 -1.66
N ASN A 341 -9.45 15.97 -0.73
CA ASN A 341 -10.45 16.53 0.18
C ASN A 341 -11.28 17.57 -0.57
N LEU A 342 -12.50 17.21 -0.92
CA LEU A 342 -13.43 18.06 -1.66
C LEU A 342 -14.37 18.80 -0.71
N GLY A 343 -14.89 19.95 -1.15
CA GLY A 343 -15.93 20.68 -0.45
C GLY A 343 -17.28 19.97 -0.48
N VAL A 344 -18.24 20.52 0.25
CA VAL A 344 -19.62 20.01 0.30
C VAL A 344 -20.27 20.14 -1.09
N ASN A 345 -21.06 19.14 -1.50
CA ASN A 345 -21.81 19.08 -2.77
C ASN A 345 -20.93 19.09 -4.05
N VAL A 346 -19.66 18.83 -3.95
CA VAL A 346 -18.77 18.75 -5.12
C VAL A 346 -18.84 17.37 -5.79
N ILE A 347 -19.08 16.30 -5.01
CA ILE A 347 -19.26 14.94 -5.55
C ILE A 347 -20.70 14.81 -6.07
N ASN A 348 -20.90 15.05 -7.37
CA ASN A 348 -22.22 15.16 -7.99
C ASN A 348 -22.33 14.48 -9.35
N GLN A 349 -21.34 13.69 -9.75
CA GLN A 349 -21.32 12.99 -11.02
C GLN A 349 -21.23 11.49 -10.78
N ILE A 350 -22.03 10.73 -11.52
CA ILE A 350 -21.96 9.28 -11.56
C ILE A 350 -20.90 8.89 -12.59
N GLY A 351 -19.97 8.05 -12.17
CA GLY A 351 -18.96 7.44 -13.04
C GLY A 351 -19.41 6.07 -13.55
N THR A 352 -18.49 5.11 -13.53
CA THR A 352 -18.79 3.71 -13.89
C THR A 352 -19.50 3.02 -12.73
N VAL A 353 -20.76 2.63 -12.93
CA VAL A 353 -21.56 1.95 -11.91
C VAL A 353 -21.92 0.53 -12.36
N SER A 354 -21.93 -0.38 -11.40
CA SER A 354 -22.46 -1.73 -11.57
C SER A 354 -23.75 -1.86 -10.76
N PHE A 355 -24.87 -1.78 -11.45
CA PHE A 355 -26.20 -1.83 -10.86
C PHE A 355 -26.92 -3.08 -11.27
N TYR A 356 -27.43 -3.85 -10.30
CA TYR A 356 -28.16 -5.09 -10.52
C TYR A 356 -29.58 -4.96 -10.01
N VAL A 357 -30.56 -5.24 -10.87
CA VAL A 357 -31.99 -5.21 -10.54
C VAL A 357 -32.52 -6.62 -10.64
N ASN A 358 -33.22 -7.09 -9.60
CA ASN A 358 -33.86 -8.40 -9.54
C ASN A 358 -35.28 -8.43 -10.21
N GLY A 359 -35.63 -7.39 -10.93
CA GLY A 359 -36.94 -7.22 -11.55
C GLY A 359 -36.87 -7.06 -13.07
N PRO A 360 -38.02 -6.76 -13.72
CA PRO A 360 -38.06 -6.47 -15.15
C PRO A 360 -37.12 -5.30 -15.45
N SER A 361 -36.29 -5.48 -16.48
CA SER A 361 -35.30 -4.47 -16.90
C SER A 361 -36.02 -3.17 -17.31
N GLN A 362 -35.86 -2.15 -16.50
CA GLN A 362 -36.15 -0.76 -16.89
C GLN A 362 -34.90 0.08 -16.74
N SER A 363 -34.77 1.09 -17.58
CA SER A 363 -33.72 2.10 -17.46
C SER A 363 -33.93 2.88 -16.16
N VAL A 364 -33.07 2.63 -15.18
CA VAL A 364 -33.07 3.38 -13.93
C VAL A 364 -32.17 4.60 -14.12
N ASN A 365 -32.74 5.79 -14.06
CA ASN A 365 -31.94 7.02 -13.99
C ASN A 365 -31.50 7.19 -12.55
N THR A 366 -30.18 7.06 -12.33
CA THR A 366 -29.55 7.40 -11.06
C THR A 366 -29.14 8.87 -11.09
N THR A 367 -29.63 9.65 -10.13
CA THR A 367 -29.17 11.03 -9.87
C THR A 367 -28.47 11.05 -8.53
N VAL A 368 -27.31 11.70 -8.48
CA VAL A 368 -26.54 11.95 -7.25
C VAL A 368 -26.91 13.29 -6.68
#